data_8b03a23c40bae410fc288ff2b26b1467
#
_entry.id   8b03a23c40bae410fc288ff2b26b1467
#
_cell.length_a   1.000
_cell.length_b   1.000
_cell.length_c   1.000
_cell.angle_alpha   90.00
_cell.angle_beta   90.00
_cell.angle_gamma   90.00
#
_symmetry.space_group_name_H-M   'P 1'
#
loop_
_entity.id
_entity.type
_entity.pdbx_description
1 polymer ?
#
loop_
_entity_poly.entity_id
_entity_poly.type
_entity_poly.pdbx_seq_one_letter_code
_entity_poly.pdbx_strand_id
1 'polypeptide(L)'
;IRFFFEEKANLEKQNIKTNKHYIVNKIGHALHDLDEKFIKFSKNEELDLIAKAIGFKNPLLLQSMYIFKQPKIGGEVVCHQDSTFLITEPESTVGFWFALEDANRDNGCLQVASGGHKGPLRKLFKRENNKMKMEELSNEPFPETDTFVEVKKGTLVLLHGRLPHYSCENKSPNSRHAYTIHAIDGNTKYLDYNWLQRPNLKLNGFKYA
;
A
#
# COMPACT_ATOMS: atom_id res chain seq x y z
N ILE A 1 3.09 -15.53 2.16
CA ILE A 1 1.84 -14.90 1.68
C ILE A 1 0.79 -15.07 2.75
N ARG A 2 0.00 -14.01 3.02
CA ARG A 2 -1.12 -13.99 3.98
C ARG A 2 -2.37 -13.43 3.32
N PHE A 3 -3.54 -13.93 3.74
CA PHE A 3 -4.84 -13.43 3.35
C PHE A 3 -5.41 -12.60 4.50
N PHE A 4 -5.94 -11.44 4.18
CA PHE A 4 -6.63 -10.56 5.11
C PHE A 4 -8.09 -10.46 4.68
N PHE A 5 -8.97 -10.47 5.66
CA PHE A 5 -10.41 -10.48 5.42
C PHE A 5 -11.01 -9.15 5.85
N GLU A 6 -12.15 -8.81 5.26
CA GLU A 6 -12.96 -7.68 5.69
C GLU A 6 -13.38 -7.83 7.15
N GLU A 7 -13.51 -6.72 7.85
CA GLU A 7 -13.90 -6.74 9.24
C GLU A 7 -15.30 -7.32 9.41
N LYS A 8 -15.49 -8.18 10.43
CA LYS A 8 -16.74 -8.86 10.73
C LYS A 8 -17.92 -7.89 10.89
N ALA A 9 -17.69 -6.71 11.48
CA ALA A 9 -18.69 -5.66 11.62
C ALA A 9 -19.25 -5.14 10.29
N ASN A 10 -18.44 -5.09 9.24
CA ASN A 10 -18.88 -4.67 7.91
C ASN A 10 -19.72 -5.76 7.22
N LEU A 11 -19.43 -7.02 7.49
CA LEU A 11 -20.16 -8.16 6.95
C LEU A 11 -21.55 -8.30 7.60
N GLU A 12 -21.64 -8.06 8.90
CA GLU A 12 -22.90 -8.12 9.65
C GLU A 12 -23.87 -7.01 9.26
N LYS A 13 -23.38 -5.79 9.03
CA LYS A 13 -24.21 -4.65 8.58
C LYS A 13 -24.90 -4.90 7.24
N GLN A 14 -24.34 -5.75 6.40
CA GLN A 14 -24.83 -5.99 5.04
C GLN A 14 -25.60 -7.30 4.90
N ASN A 15 -25.82 -8.03 6.00
CA ASN A 15 -26.56 -9.32 6.01
C ASN A 15 -26.00 -10.34 4.99
N ILE A 16 -24.68 -10.28 4.74
CA ILE A 16 -24.02 -11.09 3.73
C ILE A 16 -23.77 -12.49 4.29
N LYS A 17 -24.61 -13.45 3.94
CA LYS A 17 -24.29 -14.90 4.06
C LYS A 17 -23.21 -15.23 3.04
N THR A 18 -21.94 -15.10 3.43
CA THR A 18 -20.85 -14.91 2.48
C THR A 18 -20.18 -16.21 2.06
N ASN A 19 -20.02 -16.34 0.78
CA ASN A 19 -18.94 -17.12 0.19
C ASN A 19 -17.61 -16.45 0.58
N LYS A 20 -16.69 -17.22 1.22
CA LYS A 20 -15.40 -16.74 1.73
C LYS A 20 -14.57 -15.94 0.69
N HIS A 21 -14.77 -16.17 -0.59
CA HIS A 21 -14.08 -15.48 -1.68
C HIS A 21 -14.41 -13.98 -1.75
N TYR A 22 -15.60 -13.57 -1.35
CA TYR A 22 -16.00 -12.16 -1.39
C TYR A 22 -15.61 -11.35 -0.16
N ILE A 23 -15.09 -12.00 0.89
CA ILE A 23 -14.66 -11.31 2.10
C ILE A 23 -13.15 -11.10 2.18
N VAL A 24 -12.41 -11.47 1.14
CA VAL A 24 -10.97 -11.18 1.08
C VAL A 24 -10.79 -9.70 0.82
N ASN A 25 -10.11 -9.01 1.75
CA ASN A 25 -9.74 -7.61 1.65
C ASN A 25 -8.45 -7.42 0.85
N LYS A 26 -7.41 -8.16 1.23
CA LYS A 26 -6.11 -8.10 0.56
C LYS A 26 -5.30 -9.38 0.75
N ILE A 27 -4.35 -9.59 -0.15
CA ILE A 27 -3.31 -10.62 -0.06
C ILE A 27 -1.95 -9.92 -0.01
N GLY A 28 -1.08 -10.28 0.89
CA GLY A 28 0.26 -9.71 1.05
C GLY A 28 1.22 -10.67 1.77
N HIS A 29 2.49 -10.37 1.92
CA HIS A 29 3.16 -9.10 1.58
C HIS A 29 4.35 -9.31 0.63
N ALA A 30 4.49 -10.52 0.07
CA ALA A 30 5.62 -10.90 -0.76
C ALA A 30 5.17 -11.58 -2.06
N LEU A 31 4.09 -11.12 -2.69
CA LEU A 31 3.62 -11.64 -3.97
C LEU A 31 4.69 -11.48 -5.06
N HIS A 32 5.39 -10.34 -5.08
CA HIS A 32 6.49 -10.04 -6.00
C HIS A 32 7.72 -10.95 -5.88
N ASP A 33 7.78 -11.80 -4.84
CA ASP A 33 8.87 -12.77 -4.65
C ASP A 33 8.41 -14.22 -4.77
N LEU A 34 7.13 -14.51 -4.50
CA LEU A 34 6.64 -15.86 -4.25
C LEU A 34 5.60 -16.36 -5.24
N ASP A 35 5.09 -15.49 -6.12
CA ASP A 35 4.12 -15.87 -7.14
C ASP A 35 4.63 -15.46 -8.53
N GLU A 36 4.73 -16.41 -9.45
CA GLU A 36 5.34 -16.22 -10.77
C GLU A 36 4.72 -15.08 -11.58
N LYS A 37 3.40 -14.91 -11.52
CA LYS A 37 2.70 -13.84 -12.26
C LYS A 37 3.04 -12.48 -11.70
N PHE A 38 3.06 -12.38 -10.37
CA PHE A 38 3.42 -11.13 -9.70
C PHE A 38 4.92 -10.82 -9.79
N ILE A 39 5.79 -11.86 -9.79
CA ILE A 39 7.22 -11.71 -10.07
C ILE A 39 7.40 -11.09 -11.46
N LYS A 40 6.79 -11.72 -12.48
CA LYS A 40 6.88 -11.25 -13.87
C LYS A 40 6.36 -9.83 -14.05
N PHE A 41 5.28 -9.46 -13.39
CA PHE A 41 4.74 -8.11 -13.43
C PHE A 41 5.64 -7.10 -12.72
N SER A 42 6.13 -7.46 -11.52
CA SER A 42 6.88 -6.54 -10.65
C SER A 42 8.31 -6.32 -11.12
N LYS A 43 8.92 -7.33 -11.77
CA LYS A 43 10.27 -7.22 -12.34
C LYS A 43 10.19 -6.77 -13.79
N ASN A 44 10.27 -5.46 -13.98
CA ASN A 44 10.05 -4.78 -15.24
C ASN A 44 11.02 -3.60 -15.37
N GLU A 45 11.70 -3.50 -16.53
CA GLU A 45 12.68 -2.43 -16.77
C GLU A 45 12.04 -1.04 -16.78
N GLU A 46 10.80 -0.90 -17.24
CA GLU A 46 10.11 0.39 -17.23
C GLU A 46 9.88 0.87 -15.79
N LEU A 47 9.53 -0.04 -14.87
CA LEU A 47 9.38 0.29 -13.45
C LEU A 47 10.73 0.67 -12.81
N ASP A 48 11.82 0.01 -13.20
CA ASP A 48 13.18 0.38 -12.76
C ASP A 48 13.55 1.80 -13.24
N LEU A 49 13.23 2.12 -14.49
CA LEU A 49 13.46 3.45 -15.05
C LEU A 49 12.61 4.52 -14.33
N ILE A 50 11.35 4.24 -14.06
CA ILE A 50 10.46 5.13 -13.30
C ILE A 50 11.03 5.35 -11.89
N ALA A 51 11.43 4.27 -11.19
CA ALA A 51 12.01 4.37 -9.86
C ALA A 51 13.27 5.25 -9.85
N LYS A 52 14.14 5.09 -10.84
CA LYS A 52 15.35 5.92 -11.01
C LYS A 52 15.02 7.36 -11.34
N ALA A 53 14.02 7.60 -12.18
CA ALA A 53 13.58 8.94 -12.55
C ALA A 53 13.04 9.76 -11.37
N ILE A 54 12.46 9.09 -10.36
CA ILE A 54 12.02 9.75 -9.11
C ILE A 54 13.11 9.82 -8.05
N GLY A 55 14.35 9.42 -8.38
CA GLY A 55 15.54 9.63 -7.56
C GLY A 55 16.11 8.42 -6.85
N PHE A 56 15.55 7.22 -7.00
CA PHE A 56 16.14 6.00 -6.44
C PHE A 56 17.47 5.68 -7.13
N LYS A 57 18.50 5.43 -6.34
CA LYS A 57 19.81 4.97 -6.84
C LYS A 57 19.89 3.46 -6.91
N ASN A 58 19.28 2.79 -5.95
CA ASN A 58 19.22 1.33 -5.84
C ASN A 58 17.80 0.89 -5.42
N PRO A 59 16.82 0.92 -6.34
CA PRO A 59 15.44 0.57 -6.00
C PRO A 59 15.31 -0.90 -5.59
N LEU A 60 14.74 -1.15 -4.41
CA LEU A 60 14.47 -2.49 -3.87
C LEU A 60 12.99 -2.64 -3.53
N LEU A 61 12.41 -3.78 -3.90
CA LEU A 61 11.02 -4.14 -3.63
C LEU A 61 10.91 -4.68 -2.21
N LEU A 62 10.18 -3.97 -1.36
CA LEU A 62 10.06 -4.31 0.06
C LEU A 62 8.81 -5.12 0.37
N GLN A 63 7.67 -4.67 -0.16
CA GLN A 63 6.35 -5.23 0.12
C GLN A 63 5.48 -5.19 -1.13
N SER A 64 4.57 -6.15 -1.27
CA SER A 64 3.49 -6.06 -2.24
C SER A 64 2.17 -6.56 -1.69
N MET A 65 1.07 -5.96 -2.16
CA MET A 65 -0.28 -6.35 -1.79
C MET A 65 -1.20 -6.33 -3.01
N TYR A 66 -2.06 -7.33 -3.10
CA TYR A 66 -3.24 -7.29 -3.95
C TYR A 66 -4.45 -6.88 -3.11
N ILE A 67 -5.11 -5.81 -3.47
CA ILE A 67 -6.23 -5.22 -2.75
C ILE A 67 -7.51 -5.44 -3.56
N PHE A 68 -8.50 -6.06 -2.92
CA PHE A 68 -9.72 -6.46 -3.62
C PHE A 68 -10.80 -5.39 -3.66
N LYS A 69 -10.99 -4.60 -2.66
CA LYS A 69 -12.06 -3.59 -2.55
C LYS A 69 -13.37 -4.05 -3.23
N GLN A 70 -13.95 -5.12 -2.70
CA GLN A 70 -15.11 -5.82 -3.27
C GLN A 70 -16.35 -4.92 -3.39
N PRO A 71 -17.25 -5.17 -4.36
CA PRO A 71 -18.48 -4.42 -4.51
C PRO A 71 -19.31 -4.42 -3.22
N LYS A 72 -19.72 -3.26 -2.75
CA LYS A 72 -20.57 -3.05 -1.55
C LYS A 72 -20.00 -3.57 -0.22
N ILE A 73 -18.88 -4.28 -0.23
CA ILE A 73 -18.27 -4.90 0.94
C ILE A 73 -16.92 -4.24 1.29
N GLY A 74 -16.14 -3.85 0.28
CA GLY A 74 -14.81 -3.32 0.46
C GLY A 74 -14.78 -2.14 1.42
N GLY A 75 -14.23 -2.37 2.62
CA GLY A 75 -14.15 -1.39 3.70
C GLY A 75 -13.27 -0.18 3.36
N GLU A 76 -13.35 0.85 4.18
CA GLU A 76 -12.46 2.00 4.06
C GLU A 76 -11.01 1.62 4.38
N VAL A 77 -10.09 2.37 3.80
CA VAL A 77 -8.70 2.41 4.24
C VAL A 77 -8.49 3.76 4.90
N VAL A 78 -8.36 3.76 6.22
CA VAL A 78 -8.21 4.97 7.02
C VAL A 78 -7.01 5.80 6.58
N CYS A 79 -7.07 7.12 6.78
CA CYS A 79 -5.98 8.02 6.40
C CYS A 79 -4.69 7.62 7.10
N HIS A 80 -3.64 7.46 6.30
CA HIS A 80 -2.32 7.06 6.77
C HIS A 80 -1.20 7.56 5.84
N GLN A 81 0.02 7.35 6.28
CA GLN A 81 1.25 7.53 5.51
C GLN A 81 1.94 6.17 5.42
N ASP A 82 2.44 5.76 4.27
CA ASP A 82 3.10 4.46 4.10
C ASP A 82 4.36 4.32 4.96
N SER A 83 5.10 5.43 5.14
CA SER A 83 6.27 5.48 6.02
C SER A 83 5.95 5.19 7.49
N THR A 84 4.67 5.31 7.91
CA THR A 84 4.21 4.85 9.23
C THR A 84 4.53 3.37 9.44
N PHE A 85 4.47 2.57 8.40
CA PHE A 85 4.63 1.12 8.44
C PHE A 85 5.98 0.64 7.91
N LEU A 86 6.61 1.41 7.02
CA LEU A 86 7.78 1.00 6.25
C LEU A 86 8.80 2.14 6.22
N ILE A 87 9.46 2.37 7.36
CA ILE A 87 10.38 3.50 7.49
C ILE A 87 11.83 3.12 7.16
N THR A 88 12.52 4.01 6.45
CA THR A 88 13.96 3.95 6.20
C THR A 88 14.65 5.20 6.72
N GLU A 89 15.96 5.15 6.90
CA GLU A 89 16.79 6.28 7.27
C GLU A 89 17.97 6.44 6.28
N PRO A 90 18.03 7.57 5.53
CA PRO A 90 16.97 8.55 5.34
C PRO A 90 15.69 7.94 4.72
N GLU A 91 14.55 8.65 4.85
CA GLU A 91 13.28 8.18 4.30
C GLU A 91 13.34 8.03 2.78
N SER A 92 12.89 6.87 2.27
CA SER A 92 12.93 6.55 0.84
C SER A 92 11.71 5.76 0.33
N THR A 93 10.76 5.45 1.21
CA THR A 93 9.60 4.63 0.84
C THR A 93 8.72 5.33 -0.20
N VAL A 94 8.42 4.62 -1.29
CA VAL A 94 7.44 5.03 -2.31
C VAL A 94 6.51 3.87 -2.63
N GLY A 95 5.21 4.13 -2.61
CA GLY A 95 4.18 3.22 -3.08
C GLY A 95 3.99 3.30 -4.59
N PHE A 96 4.06 2.17 -5.26
CA PHE A 96 3.69 1.98 -6.68
C PHE A 96 2.31 1.32 -6.68
N TRP A 97 1.28 2.10 -6.90
CA TRP A 97 -0.11 1.65 -6.87
C TRP A 97 -0.64 1.50 -8.29
N PHE A 98 -0.99 0.28 -8.68
CA PHE A 98 -1.49 -0.07 -10.01
C PHE A 98 -3.00 -0.28 -9.97
N ALA A 99 -3.73 0.49 -10.76
CA ALA A 99 -5.15 0.27 -10.97
C ALA A 99 -5.36 -0.96 -11.86
N LEU A 100 -5.87 -2.05 -11.28
CA LEU A 100 -6.23 -3.26 -12.04
C LEU A 100 -7.64 -3.16 -12.64
N GLU A 101 -8.41 -2.23 -12.17
CA GLU A 101 -9.75 -1.85 -12.62
C GLU A 101 -9.87 -0.33 -12.57
N ASP A 102 -10.88 0.24 -13.24
CA ASP A 102 -11.19 1.67 -13.14
C ASP A 102 -11.46 2.04 -11.69
N ALA A 103 -10.84 3.09 -11.21
CA ALA A 103 -11.04 3.64 -9.87
C ALA A 103 -11.72 5.01 -9.97
N ASN A 104 -12.83 5.16 -9.27
CA ASN A 104 -13.60 6.39 -9.19
C ASN A 104 -14.15 6.61 -7.78
N ARG A 105 -14.86 7.71 -7.56
CA ARG A 105 -15.42 8.06 -6.24
C ARG A 105 -16.38 7.01 -5.71
N ASP A 106 -17.19 6.42 -6.58
CA ASP A 106 -18.24 5.48 -6.17
C ASP A 106 -17.68 4.14 -5.69
N ASN A 107 -16.54 3.68 -6.27
CA ASN A 107 -15.92 2.41 -5.92
C ASN A 107 -14.71 2.55 -4.98
N GLY A 108 -14.51 3.73 -4.40
CA GLY A 108 -13.47 3.99 -3.41
C GLY A 108 -12.08 4.17 -4.03
N CYS A 109 -11.91 5.10 -4.97
CA CYS A 109 -10.60 5.52 -5.44
C CYS A 109 -9.75 6.09 -4.29
N LEU A 110 -8.46 6.26 -4.53
CA LEU A 110 -7.57 6.95 -3.61
C LEU A 110 -8.00 8.41 -3.46
N GLN A 111 -7.85 8.94 -2.26
CA GLN A 111 -7.94 10.35 -1.92
C GLN A 111 -6.65 10.76 -1.23
N VAL A 112 -6.06 11.85 -1.63
CA VAL A 112 -4.77 12.32 -1.12
C VAL A 112 -4.84 13.74 -0.61
N ALA A 113 -4.03 14.05 0.39
CA ALA A 113 -3.76 15.42 0.78
C ALA A 113 -2.66 15.99 -0.11
N SER A 114 -3.04 16.78 -1.12
CA SER A 114 -2.07 17.34 -2.08
C SER A 114 -1.00 18.16 -1.37
N GLY A 115 0.29 17.83 -1.63
CA GLY A 115 1.43 18.47 -0.95
C GLY A 115 1.68 17.99 0.49
N GLY A 116 0.82 17.15 1.06
CA GLY A 116 0.88 16.66 2.45
C GLY A 116 2.14 15.85 2.78
N HIS A 117 2.86 15.33 1.78
CA HIS A 117 4.15 14.66 1.96
C HIS A 117 5.25 15.60 2.51
N LYS A 118 5.08 16.92 2.41
CA LYS A 118 6.00 17.92 2.99
C LYS A 118 5.82 18.09 4.50
N GLY A 119 4.70 17.62 5.03
CA GLY A 119 4.43 17.64 6.47
C GLY A 119 5.18 16.53 7.23
N PRO A 120 5.05 16.48 8.56
CA PRO A 120 5.74 15.48 9.38
C PRO A 120 5.19 14.07 9.17
N LEU A 121 6.01 13.05 9.46
CA LEU A 121 5.51 11.71 9.74
C LEU A 121 4.75 11.76 11.07
N ARG A 122 3.49 11.31 11.08
CA ARG A 122 2.61 11.46 12.25
C ARG A 122 2.64 10.28 13.18
N LYS A 123 2.79 9.08 12.63
CA LYS A 123 2.73 7.84 13.38
C LYS A 123 3.82 6.88 12.93
N LEU A 124 4.21 6.00 13.83
CA LEU A 124 5.16 4.93 13.52
C LEU A 124 4.65 3.60 14.09
N PHE A 125 4.45 2.62 13.22
CA PHE A 125 4.07 1.27 13.61
C PHE A 125 5.32 0.40 13.72
N LYS A 126 5.77 0.19 14.94
CA LYS A 126 7.06 -0.45 15.22
C LYS A 126 6.94 -1.70 16.10
N ARG A 127 7.96 -2.53 16.04
CA ARG A 127 8.16 -3.64 16.95
C ARG A 127 8.93 -3.16 18.18
N GLU A 128 8.39 -3.39 19.35
CA GLU A 128 9.01 -3.08 20.62
C GLU A 128 8.75 -4.27 21.57
N ASN A 129 9.81 -4.87 22.15
CA ASN A 129 9.71 -6.02 23.04
C ASN A 129 8.81 -7.18 22.50
N ASN A 130 8.98 -7.54 21.23
CA ASN A 130 8.20 -8.55 20.51
C ASN A 130 6.69 -8.23 20.37
N LYS A 131 6.28 -7.02 20.66
CA LYS A 131 4.89 -6.55 20.45
C LYS A 131 4.88 -5.46 19.37
N MET A 132 3.75 -5.36 18.68
CA MET A 132 3.52 -4.26 17.76
C MET A 132 2.91 -3.09 18.51
N LYS A 133 3.45 -1.89 18.28
CA LYS A 133 3.00 -0.65 18.90
C LYS A 133 2.86 0.44 17.86
N MET A 134 1.78 1.20 17.95
CA MET A 134 1.65 2.47 17.25
C MET A 134 2.17 3.58 18.16
N GLU A 135 3.14 4.32 17.67
CA GLU A 135 3.71 5.50 18.33
C GLU A 135 3.23 6.75 17.60
N GLU A 136 2.74 7.73 18.37
CA GLU A 136 2.42 9.05 17.84
C GLU A 136 3.71 9.89 17.82
N LEU A 137 4.13 10.31 16.61
CA LEU A 137 5.33 11.16 16.43
C LEU A 137 4.99 12.65 16.36
N SER A 138 3.76 12.96 15.99
CA SER A 138 3.27 14.33 15.88
C SER A 138 1.81 14.41 16.33
N ASN A 139 1.46 15.46 17.05
CA ASN A 139 0.07 15.76 17.43
C ASN A 139 -0.70 16.49 16.33
N GLU A 140 -0.06 16.85 15.23
CA GLU A 140 -0.74 17.46 14.09
C GLU A 140 -1.73 16.47 13.47
N PRO A 141 -3.00 16.88 13.25
CA PRO A 141 -3.95 16.04 12.54
C PRO A 141 -3.50 15.79 11.12
N PHE A 142 -3.98 14.71 10.50
CA PHE A 142 -3.84 14.55 9.06
C PHE A 142 -4.54 15.70 8.35
N PRO A 143 -3.92 16.31 7.33
CA PRO A 143 -4.61 17.28 6.48
C PRO A 143 -5.77 16.60 5.76
N GLU A 144 -6.75 17.36 5.32
CA GLU A 144 -7.87 16.87 4.55
C GLU A 144 -7.39 16.19 3.26
N THR A 145 -7.92 15.01 2.98
CA THR A 145 -7.66 14.27 1.74
C THR A 145 -8.73 14.60 0.71
N ASP A 146 -8.68 15.80 0.18
CA ASP A 146 -9.67 16.42 -0.71
C ASP A 146 -9.48 16.09 -2.20
N THR A 147 -8.29 15.62 -2.56
CA THR A 147 -7.94 15.33 -3.95
C THR A 147 -8.24 13.89 -4.31
N PHE A 148 -9.26 13.67 -5.13
CA PHE A 148 -9.64 12.35 -5.63
C PHE A 148 -8.75 11.93 -6.79
N VAL A 149 -8.15 10.75 -6.68
CA VAL A 149 -7.31 10.13 -7.71
C VAL A 149 -8.16 9.13 -8.50
N GLU A 150 -9.02 9.68 -9.37
CA GLU A 150 -9.83 8.87 -10.29
C GLU A 150 -8.98 8.50 -11.50
N VAL A 151 -8.82 7.20 -11.74
CA VAL A 151 -7.92 6.69 -12.78
C VAL A 151 -8.51 5.49 -13.51
N LYS A 152 -8.07 5.29 -14.74
CA LYS A 152 -8.41 4.12 -15.54
C LYS A 152 -7.56 2.92 -15.18
N LYS A 153 -8.10 1.73 -15.44
CA LYS A 153 -7.34 0.48 -15.41
C LYS A 153 -6.01 0.62 -16.18
N GLY A 154 -4.94 0.10 -15.60
CA GLY A 154 -3.58 0.16 -16.16
C GLY A 154 -2.79 1.40 -15.73
N THR A 155 -3.40 2.36 -15.02
CA THR A 155 -2.68 3.52 -14.50
C THR A 155 -1.78 3.12 -13.33
N LEU A 156 -0.55 3.63 -13.33
CA LEU A 156 0.36 3.64 -12.18
C LEU A 156 0.24 4.99 -11.44
N VAL A 157 -0.02 4.94 -10.15
CA VAL A 157 0.05 6.09 -9.24
C VAL A 157 1.25 5.91 -8.32
N LEU A 158 2.10 6.93 -8.22
CA LEU A 158 3.23 6.94 -7.29
C LEU A 158 2.84 7.73 -6.03
N LEU A 159 3.01 7.10 -4.87
CA LEU A 159 2.69 7.67 -3.57
C LEU A 159 3.97 7.82 -2.76
N HIS A 160 4.35 9.07 -2.46
CA HIS A 160 5.45 9.33 -1.53
C HIS A 160 5.13 8.75 -0.15
N GLY A 161 6.07 8.11 0.52
CA GLY A 161 5.84 7.43 1.81
C GLY A 161 5.20 8.29 2.89
N ARG A 162 5.45 9.61 2.89
CA ARG A 162 4.80 10.57 3.80
C ARG A 162 3.50 11.20 3.28
N LEU A 163 3.05 10.86 2.07
CA LEU A 163 1.80 11.42 1.54
C LEU A 163 0.61 10.86 2.32
N PRO A 164 -0.17 11.68 3.05
CA PRO A 164 -1.40 11.21 3.65
C PRO A 164 -2.40 10.84 2.57
N HIS A 165 -2.90 9.61 2.65
CA HIS A 165 -3.88 9.12 1.71
C HIS A 165 -4.92 8.22 2.38
N TYR A 166 -6.06 8.15 1.74
CA TYR A 166 -7.29 7.54 2.24
C TYR A 166 -8.02 6.84 1.08
N SER A 167 -8.94 5.97 1.37
CA SER A 167 -9.86 5.39 0.38
C SER A 167 -11.17 5.01 1.05
N CYS A 168 -12.28 5.60 0.61
CA CYS A 168 -13.63 5.29 1.11
C CYS A 168 -13.98 3.82 0.93
N GLU A 169 -15.01 3.39 1.63
CA GLU A 169 -15.67 2.11 1.35
C GLU A 169 -16.20 2.06 -0.08
N ASN A 170 -16.28 0.86 -0.65
CA ASN A 170 -16.86 0.66 -1.97
C ASN A 170 -18.38 0.44 -1.85
N LYS A 171 -19.18 1.44 -2.21
CA LYS A 171 -20.65 1.39 -2.23
C LYS A 171 -21.22 0.99 -3.59
N SER A 172 -20.37 0.90 -4.60
CA SER A 172 -20.78 0.62 -5.98
C SER A 172 -21.04 -0.88 -6.23
N PRO A 173 -21.70 -1.24 -7.33
CA PRO A 173 -21.81 -2.63 -7.77
C PRO A 173 -20.53 -3.18 -8.42
N ASN A 174 -19.50 -2.34 -8.63
CA ASN A 174 -18.25 -2.71 -9.30
C ASN A 174 -17.13 -2.83 -8.28
N SER A 175 -16.24 -3.81 -8.46
CA SER A 175 -15.01 -3.91 -7.68
C SER A 175 -14.02 -2.79 -8.02
N ARG A 176 -13.01 -2.63 -7.18
CA ARG A 176 -11.86 -1.77 -7.44
C ARG A 176 -10.58 -2.48 -7.01
N HIS A 177 -10.14 -3.40 -7.83
CA HIS A 177 -8.90 -4.13 -7.56
C HIS A 177 -7.68 -3.26 -7.84
N ALA A 178 -6.68 -3.42 -7.00
CA ALA A 178 -5.39 -2.77 -7.16
C ALA A 178 -4.26 -3.71 -6.75
N TYR A 179 -3.10 -3.52 -7.36
CA TYR A 179 -1.85 -4.12 -6.90
C TYR A 179 -0.93 -3.02 -6.43
N THR A 180 -0.28 -3.20 -5.29
CA THR A 180 0.67 -2.23 -4.76
C THR A 180 2.02 -2.87 -4.54
N ILE A 181 3.08 -2.12 -4.82
CA ILE A 181 4.45 -2.44 -4.45
C ILE A 181 4.97 -1.25 -3.65
N HIS A 182 5.53 -1.50 -2.46
CA HIS A 182 6.32 -0.50 -1.76
C HIS A 182 7.79 -0.76 -2.04
N ALA A 183 8.45 0.24 -2.63
CA ALA A 183 9.87 0.23 -2.92
C ALA A 183 10.61 1.17 -1.97
N ILE A 184 11.86 0.85 -1.69
CA ILE A 184 12.80 1.66 -0.92
C ILE A 184 14.11 1.81 -1.69
N ASP A 185 14.91 2.82 -1.38
CA ASP A 185 16.29 2.88 -1.88
C ASP A 185 17.20 2.00 -1.01
N GLY A 186 17.87 1.03 -1.60
CA GLY A 186 18.78 0.12 -0.94
C GLY A 186 20.05 0.78 -0.37
N ASN A 187 20.27 2.07 -0.66
CA ASN A 187 21.31 2.89 -0.03
C ASN A 187 20.84 3.51 1.29
N THR A 188 19.60 3.28 1.68
CA THR A 188 19.03 3.72 2.96
C THR A 188 18.93 2.53 3.92
N LYS A 189 18.93 2.80 5.21
CA LYS A 189 18.79 1.76 6.23
C LYS A 189 17.31 1.45 6.47
N TYR A 190 16.87 0.24 6.15
CA TYR A 190 15.58 -0.28 6.61
C TYR A 190 15.69 -0.65 8.09
N LEU A 191 14.88 -0.03 8.95
CA LEU A 191 15.07 -0.10 10.40
C LEU A 191 14.56 -1.42 10.99
N ASP A 192 15.33 -1.99 11.91
CA ASP A 192 15.09 -3.32 12.49
C ASP A 192 13.79 -3.41 13.29
N TYR A 193 13.28 -2.28 13.75
CA TYR A 193 12.00 -2.21 14.47
C TYR A 193 10.77 -2.11 13.56
N ASN A 194 10.94 -2.00 12.24
CA ASN A 194 9.80 -2.10 11.34
C ASN A 194 9.00 -3.38 11.59
N TRP A 195 7.69 -3.31 11.48
CA TRP A 195 6.82 -4.46 11.69
C TRP A 195 7.07 -5.58 10.67
N LEU A 196 7.32 -5.21 9.42
CA LEU A 196 7.60 -6.15 8.34
C LEU A 196 9.09 -6.51 8.34
N GLN A 197 9.38 -7.72 8.77
CA GLN A 197 10.71 -8.29 8.69
C GLN A 197 10.77 -9.40 7.65
N ARG A 198 11.89 -9.51 6.96
CA ARG A 198 12.07 -10.45 5.84
C ARG A 198 13.34 -11.29 6.00
N PRO A 199 13.49 -12.05 7.10
CA PRO A 199 14.76 -12.73 7.44
C PRO A 199 15.20 -13.76 6.39
N ASN A 200 14.25 -14.36 5.67
CA ASN A 200 14.50 -15.42 4.68
C ASN A 200 14.22 -15.00 3.22
N LEU A 201 13.94 -13.74 2.99
CA LEU A 201 13.64 -13.20 1.66
C LEU A 201 14.52 -11.99 1.39
N LYS A 202 15.58 -12.16 0.60
CA LYS A 202 16.43 -11.06 0.17
C LYS A 202 15.62 -10.05 -0.64
N LEU A 203 15.87 -8.76 -0.41
CA LEU A 203 15.30 -7.70 -1.23
C LEU A 203 15.93 -7.74 -2.62
N ASN A 204 15.08 -7.66 -3.64
CA ASN A 204 15.47 -7.59 -5.04
C ASN A 204 14.92 -6.31 -5.66
N GLY A 205 15.56 -5.82 -6.72
CA GLY A 205 15.09 -4.68 -7.50
C GLY A 205 14.02 -5.05 -8.53
N PHE A 206 13.66 -4.06 -9.35
CA PHE A 206 12.71 -4.25 -10.46
C PHE A 206 13.29 -5.04 -11.64
N LYS A 207 14.59 -5.28 -11.69
CA LYS A 207 15.22 -6.11 -12.73
C LYS A 207 15.32 -7.57 -12.30
N TYR A 208 15.27 -8.45 -13.30
CA TYR A 208 15.72 -9.83 -13.07
C TYR A 208 17.22 -9.80 -12.77
N ALA A 209 17.63 -10.52 -11.73
CA ALA A 209 19.04 -10.74 -11.41
C ALA A 209 19.65 -11.71 -12.41
#